data_ded61f4b7346391829f20fb80895fb43
#
_entry.id   ded61f4b7346391829f20fb80895fb43
#
_cell.length_a   1.000
_cell.length_b   1.000
_cell.length_c   1.000
_cell.angle_alpha   90.00
_cell.angle_beta   90.00
_cell.angle_gamma   90.00
#
_symmetry.space_group_name_H-M   'P 1'
#
loop_
_entity.id
_entity.type
_entity.pdbx_description
1 polymer ?
#
loop_
_entity_poly.entity_id
_entity_poly.type
_entity_poly.pdbx_seq_one_letter_code
_entity_poly.pdbx_strand_id
1 'polypeptide(L)'
;MAYLRFACAASLLGLVSTPALAEVKLPVPAIDQSAVAKRGFFYVGGHYVGEPSKEIMDGQIYVEVLAPKKQRRPYPLVLIHGAAQTATNWMGTPDGRKGWAEYFVEQGYIVYMIDQPMRGRSAWHPGDGATRMFTAENEQFQFTAIESDGTWPGREKHTQWPGEGANKGKKGDPIFDAFYATQVETVISNEETQRRNQEAGAALLDKIGPAIVLTHSQSGAFGWLIADARPKLVKGIIAIEPAGPPFEATIIGTGKARPWGPTDIAIAYDPPVKDPSEIAVVRDEKADGPNQFVCWMQKEPARRLVNLKNIPTVVISAEASYHQIYDNCTVKYLKQAGMTVEWMPLQNKGIHGNGHMVMIEKNNLAIAKVIDDWVRENVK
;
A
#
# COMPACT_ATOMS: atom_id res chain seq x y z
N MET A 1 24.09 -50.26 -72.56
CA MET A 1 23.68 -50.37 -71.13
C MET A 1 24.45 -49.29 -70.41
N ALA A 2 23.78 -48.19 -70.03
CA ALA A 2 24.37 -47.08 -69.33
C ALA A 2 23.86 -47.08 -67.87
N TYR A 3 24.77 -47.18 -66.94
CA TYR A 3 24.46 -47.11 -65.49
C TYR A 3 24.52 -45.65 -65.02
N LEU A 4 23.36 -45.12 -64.60
CA LEU A 4 23.23 -43.82 -63.93
C LEU A 4 23.57 -44.02 -62.46
N ARG A 5 24.61 -43.31 -61.94
CA ARG A 5 24.89 -43.22 -60.49
C ARG A 5 24.21 -42.00 -59.95
N PHE A 6 23.30 -42.20 -59.01
CA PHE A 6 22.73 -41.14 -58.14
C PHE A 6 23.69 -40.84 -57.00
N ALA A 7 24.17 -39.59 -56.92
CA ALA A 7 24.90 -39.08 -55.77
C ALA A 7 23.91 -38.50 -54.76
N CYS A 8 23.79 -39.05 -53.55
CA CYS A 8 23.08 -38.45 -52.43
C CYS A 8 23.94 -37.34 -51.82
N ALA A 9 23.49 -36.11 -51.93
CA ALA A 9 24.05 -34.98 -51.19
C ALA A 9 23.43 -34.93 -49.75
N ALA A 10 24.24 -35.25 -48.75
CA ALA A 10 23.83 -35.08 -47.37
C ALA A 10 24.02 -33.62 -46.96
N SER A 11 22.92 -32.91 -46.71
CA SER A 11 22.95 -31.56 -46.17
C SER A 11 23.23 -31.60 -44.67
N LEU A 12 24.41 -31.19 -44.25
CA LEU A 12 24.70 -30.92 -42.83
C LEU A 12 24.01 -29.61 -42.42
N LEU A 13 22.92 -29.71 -41.68
CA LEU A 13 22.39 -28.59 -40.92
C LEU A 13 23.33 -28.31 -39.71
N GLY A 14 24.16 -27.29 -39.83
CA GLY A 14 24.97 -26.77 -38.73
C GLY A 14 24.01 -26.12 -37.70
N LEU A 15 23.94 -26.72 -36.50
CA LEU A 15 23.37 -26.09 -35.33
C LEU A 15 24.19 -24.85 -34.96
N VAL A 16 23.74 -23.66 -35.34
CA VAL A 16 24.31 -22.42 -34.84
C VAL A 16 23.85 -22.27 -33.39
N SER A 17 24.68 -22.69 -32.45
CA SER A 17 24.48 -22.36 -31.03
C SER A 17 24.68 -20.85 -30.85
N THR A 18 23.59 -20.12 -30.63
CA THR A 18 23.69 -18.74 -30.17
C THR A 18 24.37 -18.73 -28.79
N PRO A 19 25.45 -17.98 -28.61
CA PRO A 19 26.08 -17.90 -27.30
C PRO A 19 25.07 -17.31 -26.32
N ALA A 20 24.83 -17.98 -25.22
CA ALA A 20 24.08 -17.42 -24.12
C ALA A 20 24.81 -16.14 -23.67
N LEU A 21 24.12 -15.01 -23.74
CA LEU A 21 24.66 -13.76 -23.19
C LEU A 21 24.96 -13.98 -21.71
N ALA A 22 26.17 -13.67 -21.29
CA ALA A 22 26.53 -13.75 -19.88
C ALA A 22 25.64 -12.83 -19.07
N GLU A 23 25.12 -13.31 -17.94
CA GLU A 23 24.33 -12.54 -17.02
C GLU A 23 25.12 -11.32 -16.53
N VAL A 24 24.57 -10.14 -16.65
CA VAL A 24 25.20 -8.90 -16.17
C VAL A 24 25.13 -8.88 -14.64
N LYS A 25 26.29 -9.00 -13.98
CA LYS A 25 26.39 -8.87 -12.52
C LYS A 25 26.57 -7.41 -12.15
N LEU A 26 25.66 -6.90 -11.31
CA LEU A 26 25.73 -5.56 -10.76
C LEU A 26 26.21 -5.61 -9.30
N PRO A 27 27.02 -4.63 -8.84
CA PRO A 27 27.48 -4.54 -7.45
C PRO A 27 26.43 -3.93 -6.51
N VAL A 28 25.19 -3.79 -6.98
CA VAL A 28 24.06 -3.18 -6.28
C VAL A 28 22.84 -4.09 -6.42
N PRO A 29 21.83 -3.99 -5.53
CA PRO A 29 20.58 -4.73 -5.69
C PRO A 29 19.95 -4.46 -7.06
N ALA A 30 19.63 -5.51 -7.76
CA ALA A 30 18.97 -5.47 -9.05
C ALA A 30 17.91 -6.57 -9.12
N ILE A 31 16.78 -6.24 -9.71
CA ILE A 31 15.62 -7.14 -9.79
C ILE A 31 15.41 -7.49 -11.27
N ASP A 32 15.17 -8.78 -11.53
CA ASP A 32 14.85 -9.27 -12.87
C ASP A 32 13.59 -8.59 -13.42
N GLN A 33 13.71 -7.93 -14.56
CA GLN A 33 12.64 -7.25 -15.27
C GLN A 33 12.08 -8.09 -16.42
N SER A 34 12.42 -9.37 -16.49
CA SER A 34 12.04 -10.25 -17.62
C SER A 34 10.52 -10.40 -17.81
N ALA A 35 9.72 -10.19 -16.78
CA ALA A 35 8.25 -10.19 -16.84
C ALA A 35 7.67 -8.88 -17.36
N VAL A 36 8.43 -7.78 -17.36
CA VAL A 36 7.99 -6.45 -17.76
C VAL A 36 8.12 -6.26 -19.27
N ALA A 37 7.01 -5.92 -19.94
CA ALA A 37 7.01 -5.57 -21.36
C ALA A 37 7.23 -4.08 -21.58
N LYS A 38 6.65 -3.26 -20.71
CA LYS A 38 6.75 -1.80 -20.79
C LYS A 38 6.87 -1.21 -19.39
N ARG A 39 7.73 -0.22 -19.25
CA ARG A 39 7.85 0.65 -18.09
C ARG A 39 7.71 2.09 -18.54
N GLY A 40 7.00 2.89 -17.76
CA GLY A 40 6.82 4.30 -18.04
C GLY A 40 6.50 5.09 -16.78
N PHE A 41 6.43 6.40 -16.92
CA PHE A 41 5.96 7.28 -15.88
C PHE A 41 5.19 8.44 -16.48
N PHE A 42 4.35 9.06 -15.64
CA PHE A 42 3.63 10.28 -15.99
C PHE A 42 3.25 11.03 -14.71
N TYR A 43 2.82 12.26 -14.88
CA TYR A 43 2.22 13.05 -13.82
C TYR A 43 0.72 13.19 -14.08
N VAL A 44 -0.08 13.25 -13.01
CA VAL A 44 -1.53 13.40 -13.08
C VAL A 44 -2.05 14.18 -11.88
N GLY A 45 -3.22 14.80 -12.06
CA GLY A 45 -3.77 15.74 -11.07
C GLY A 45 -3.00 17.06 -11.10
N GLY A 46 -3.21 17.85 -10.07
CA GLY A 46 -2.61 19.18 -9.95
C GLY A 46 -3.29 20.25 -10.79
N HIS A 47 -3.01 21.46 -10.43
CA HIS A 47 -3.49 22.67 -11.11
C HIS A 47 -2.48 23.81 -10.90
N TYR A 48 -2.58 24.85 -11.72
CA TYR A 48 -1.75 26.04 -11.55
C TYR A 48 -2.28 26.91 -10.39
N VAL A 49 -1.38 27.31 -9.50
CA VAL A 49 -1.64 28.19 -8.35
C VAL A 49 -0.66 29.36 -8.34
N GLY A 50 -1.06 30.48 -7.80
CA GLY A 50 -0.23 31.70 -7.69
C GLY A 50 -0.78 32.87 -8.47
N GLU A 51 -0.04 33.99 -8.43
CA GLU A 51 -0.38 35.21 -9.17
C GLU A 51 -0.15 35.01 -10.68
N PRO A 52 -0.92 35.67 -11.54
CA PRO A 52 -0.73 35.59 -12.98
C PRO A 52 0.73 35.81 -13.39
N SER A 53 1.25 35.00 -14.28
CA SER A 53 2.65 34.93 -14.73
C SER A 53 3.70 34.46 -13.70
N LYS A 54 3.27 34.05 -12.49
CA LYS A 54 4.11 33.42 -11.45
C LYS A 54 3.52 32.10 -10.95
N GLU A 55 2.65 31.52 -11.74
CA GLU A 55 1.94 30.28 -11.39
C GLU A 55 2.88 29.08 -11.34
N ILE A 56 2.66 28.20 -10.39
CA ILE A 56 3.35 26.91 -10.27
C ILE A 56 2.32 25.77 -10.31
N MET A 57 2.75 24.59 -10.72
CA MET A 57 1.93 23.39 -10.64
C MET A 57 1.90 22.88 -9.20
N ASP A 58 0.70 22.64 -8.65
CA ASP A 58 0.49 22.13 -7.30
C ASP A 58 -0.49 20.97 -7.29
N GLY A 59 -0.29 19.98 -6.40
CA GLY A 59 -1.19 18.83 -6.19
C GLY A 59 -1.04 17.69 -7.19
N GLN A 60 -0.08 17.75 -8.14
CA GLN A 60 0.23 16.65 -9.04
C GLN A 60 0.90 15.49 -8.31
N ILE A 61 0.70 14.27 -8.83
CA ILE A 61 1.44 13.08 -8.39
C ILE A 61 2.26 12.48 -9.52
N TYR A 62 3.43 11.97 -9.16
CA TYR A 62 4.21 11.06 -9.99
C TYR A 62 3.59 9.68 -9.95
N VAL A 63 3.48 9.06 -11.10
CA VAL A 63 2.98 7.69 -11.26
C VAL A 63 3.97 6.91 -12.12
N GLU A 64 4.45 5.80 -11.61
CA GLU A 64 5.23 4.82 -12.36
C GLU A 64 4.34 3.65 -12.75
N VAL A 65 4.46 3.16 -13.98
CA VAL A 65 3.70 2.03 -14.49
C VAL A 65 4.62 0.92 -14.99
N LEU A 66 4.31 -0.30 -14.56
CA LEU A 66 4.89 -1.54 -15.09
C LEU A 66 3.77 -2.34 -15.75
N ALA A 67 3.94 -2.65 -17.03
CA ALA A 67 3.01 -3.50 -17.77
C ALA A 67 3.64 -4.88 -18.04
N PRO A 68 2.92 -5.98 -17.76
CA PRO A 68 3.42 -7.33 -17.95
C PRO A 68 3.52 -7.70 -19.43
N LYS A 69 4.41 -8.63 -19.78
CA LYS A 69 4.44 -9.24 -21.13
C LYS A 69 3.13 -9.93 -21.51
N LYS A 70 2.42 -10.44 -20.51
CA LYS A 70 1.10 -11.06 -20.69
C LYS A 70 0.17 -10.59 -19.58
N GLN A 71 -0.75 -9.69 -19.94
CA GLN A 71 -1.82 -9.27 -19.03
C GLN A 71 -2.78 -10.45 -18.81
N ARG A 72 -3.02 -10.80 -17.55
CA ARG A 72 -3.92 -11.89 -17.14
C ARG A 72 -5.00 -11.43 -16.16
N ARG A 73 -4.96 -10.18 -15.76
CA ARG A 73 -5.90 -9.58 -14.80
C ARG A 73 -6.70 -8.48 -15.46
N PRO A 74 -8.02 -8.42 -15.22
CA PRO A 74 -8.89 -7.44 -15.88
C PRO A 74 -8.61 -6.01 -15.43
N TYR A 75 -8.22 -5.83 -14.16
CA TYR A 75 -7.98 -4.52 -13.55
C TYR A 75 -6.52 -4.38 -13.13
N PRO A 76 -5.91 -3.18 -13.32
CA PRO A 76 -4.61 -2.88 -12.76
C PRO A 76 -4.66 -2.74 -11.24
N LEU A 77 -3.49 -2.85 -10.60
CA LEU A 77 -3.26 -2.48 -9.22
C LEU A 77 -2.69 -1.07 -9.12
N VAL A 78 -3.24 -0.25 -8.24
CA VAL A 78 -2.66 1.04 -7.82
C VAL A 78 -2.12 0.87 -6.40
N LEU A 79 -0.81 0.97 -6.24
CA LEU A 79 -0.12 0.79 -4.96
C LEU A 79 0.18 2.15 -4.33
N ILE A 80 -0.38 2.40 -3.15
CA ILE A 80 -0.25 3.67 -2.41
C ILE A 80 0.46 3.41 -1.08
N HIS A 81 1.64 3.97 -0.91
CA HIS A 81 2.52 3.79 0.26
C HIS A 81 2.00 4.48 1.53
N GLY A 82 2.60 4.19 2.68
CA GLY A 82 2.31 4.77 3.99
C GLY A 82 2.98 6.13 4.24
N ALA A 83 2.96 6.58 5.50
CA ALA A 83 3.63 7.79 5.94
C ALA A 83 5.15 7.66 5.77
N ALA A 84 5.82 8.78 5.51
CA ALA A 84 7.27 8.88 5.32
C ALA A 84 7.88 7.99 4.22
N GLN A 85 7.06 7.32 3.42
CA GLN A 85 7.45 6.40 2.36
C GLN A 85 7.28 7.03 0.97
N THR A 86 7.79 6.33 -0.05
CA THR A 86 7.56 6.59 -1.47
C THR A 86 7.22 5.27 -2.20
N ALA A 87 7.05 5.33 -3.52
CA ALA A 87 6.84 4.14 -4.35
C ALA A 87 7.96 3.08 -4.22
N THR A 88 9.15 3.47 -3.76
CA THR A 88 10.28 2.54 -3.53
C THR A 88 9.92 1.39 -2.59
N ASN A 89 8.93 1.61 -1.71
CA ASN A 89 8.39 0.60 -0.80
C ASN A 89 7.86 -0.67 -1.51
N TRP A 90 7.52 -0.55 -2.78
CA TRP A 90 6.96 -1.61 -3.61
C TRP A 90 7.95 -2.23 -4.59
N MET A 91 9.05 -1.52 -4.89
CA MET A 91 10.01 -1.89 -5.93
C MET A 91 10.98 -2.97 -5.50
N GLY A 92 11.26 -3.08 -4.21
CA GLY A 92 12.22 -4.05 -3.66
C GLY A 92 12.24 -4.00 -2.15
N THR A 93 13.09 -4.80 -1.54
CA THR A 93 13.31 -4.83 -0.10
C THR A 93 14.68 -4.23 0.24
N PRO A 94 14.87 -3.71 1.48
CA PRO A 94 16.14 -3.12 1.89
C PRO A 94 17.35 -4.10 1.82
N ASP A 95 17.06 -5.39 1.90
CA ASP A 95 18.04 -6.48 1.75
C ASP A 95 18.17 -7.00 0.30
N GLY A 96 17.60 -6.29 -0.68
CA GLY A 96 17.80 -6.54 -2.12
C GLY A 96 16.93 -7.63 -2.73
N ARG A 97 15.93 -8.15 -2.00
CA ARG A 97 14.96 -9.13 -2.53
C ARG A 97 13.89 -8.45 -3.39
N LYS A 98 13.16 -9.26 -4.15
CA LYS A 98 12.02 -8.85 -4.99
C LYS A 98 10.94 -8.14 -4.19
N GLY A 99 10.46 -7.01 -4.71
CA GLY A 99 9.32 -6.27 -4.20
C GLY A 99 7.98 -6.78 -4.71
N TRP A 100 6.90 -6.16 -4.24
CA TRP A 100 5.55 -6.53 -4.65
C TRP A 100 5.19 -6.09 -6.06
N ALA A 101 5.79 -5.00 -6.56
CA ALA A 101 5.51 -4.53 -7.91
C ALA A 101 5.85 -5.58 -8.97
N GLU A 102 7.05 -6.17 -8.90
CA GLU A 102 7.49 -7.23 -9.80
C GLU A 102 6.66 -8.51 -9.60
N TYR A 103 6.36 -8.87 -8.35
CA TYR A 103 5.50 -10.02 -8.07
C TYR A 103 4.16 -9.89 -8.79
N PHE A 104 3.47 -8.77 -8.65
CA PHE A 104 2.17 -8.57 -9.28
C PHE A 104 2.25 -8.48 -10.80
N VAL A 105 3.31 -7.90 -11.35
CA VAL A 105 3.57 -7.94 -12.81
C VAL A 105 3.73 -9.38 -13.30
N GLU A 106 4.45 -10.24 -12.58
CA GLU A 106 4.57 -11.67 -12.88
C GLU A 106 3.21 -12.40 -12.81
N GLN A 107 2.29 -11.96 -11.93
CA GLN A 107 0.91 -12.47 -11.89
C GLN A 107 0.02 -11.93 -13.02
N GLY A 108 0.54 -11.01 -13.83
CA GLY A 108 -0.15 -10.45 -15.01
C GLY A 108 -0.98 -9.21 -14.75
N TYR A 109 -0.73 -8.50 -13.65
CA TYR A 109 -1.29 -7.17 -13.42
C TYR A 109 -0.49 -6.10 -14.15
N ILE A 110 -1.18 -5.07 -14.64
CA ILE A 110 -0.57 -3.75 -14.82
C ILE A 110 -0.48 -3.15 -13.42
N VAL A 111 0.69 -2.65 -13.04
CA VAL A 111 0.95 -2.10 -11.71
C VAL A 111 1.28 -0.62 -11.84
N TYR A 112 0.53 0.21 -11.14
CA TYR A 112 0.80 1.62 -10.97
C TYR A 112 1.30 1.87 -9.54
N MET A 113 2.43 2.54 -9.40
CA MET A 113 3.00 2.96 -8.13
C MET A 113 3.03 4.47 -8.10
N ILE A 114 2.53 5.07 -7.02
CA ILE A 114 2.52 6.52 -6.89
C ILE A 114 3.51 6.99 -5.81
N ASP A 115 4.07 8.17 -5.99
CA ASP A 115 4.51 8.99 -4.88
C ASP A 115 3.35 9.91 -4.51
N GLN A 116 2.94 9.91 -3.23
CA GLN A 116 1.84 10.75 -2.75
C GLN A 116 2.14 12.24 -3.01
N PRO A 117 1.14 13.11 -3.14
CA PRO A 117 1.37 14.55 -3.25
C PRO A 117 2.33 15.05 -2.17
N MET A 118 3.24 15.95 -2.52
CA MET A 118 4.24 16.55 -1.63
C MET A 118 5.31 15.58 -1.10
N ARG A 119 5.55 14.45 -1.81
CA ARG A 119 6.58 13.46 -1.44
C ARG A 119 7.36 12.96 -2.64
N GLY A 120 8.63 12.65 -2.40
CA GLY A 120 9.50 12.02 -3.39
C GLY A 120 9.48 12.77 -4.72
N ARG A 121 9.05 12.08 -5.78
CA ARG A 121 8.95 12.67 -7.14
C ARG A 121 7.70 13.53 -7.36
N SER A 122 6.76 13.52 -6.42
CA SER A 122 5.61 14.46 -6.35
C SER A 122 5.98 15.63 -5.44
N ALA A 123 6.80 16.52 -5.95
CA ALA A 123 7.57 17.49 -5.15
C ALA A 123 6.70 18.33 -4.19
N TRP A 124 7.22 18.53 -2.98
CA TRP A 124 6.75 19.52 -2.02
C TRP A 124 7.22 20.91 -2.44
N HIS A 125 6.39 21.90 -2.25
CA HIS A 125 6.72 23.30 -2.48
C HIS A 125 6.59 24.13 -1.20
N PRO A 126 7.38 25.21 -1.03
CA PRO A 126 7.18 26.16 0.06
C PRO A 126 5.75 26.69 0.07
N GLY A 127 5.03 26.47 1.19
CA GLY A 127 3.61 26.82 1.32
C GLY A 127 2.65 25.62 1.38
N ASP A 128 3.12 24.42 1.03
CA ASP A 128 2.30 23.16 1.11
C ASP A 128 2.04 22.67 2.53
N GLY A 129 2.44 23.44 3.54
CA GLY A 129 2.30 23.11 4.95
C GLY A 129 3.60 22.62 5.58
N ALA A 130 3.60 22.56 6.91
CA ALA A 130 4.74 22.08 7.67
C ALA A 130 4.95 20.57 7.49
N THR A 131 6.21 20.18 7.40
CA THR A 131 6.61 18.78 7.29
C THR A 131 7.30 18.28 8.58
N ARG A 132 7.40 16.96 8.71
CA ARG A 132 8.21 16.30 9.74
C ARG A 132 8.89 15.07 9.16
N MET A 133 10.08 14.75 9.68
CA MET A 133 10.72 13.44 9.52
C MET A 133 10.32 12.53 10.68
N PHE A 134 10.20 11.24 10.43
CA PHE A 134 10.24 10.25 11.49
C PHE A 134 11.69 10.00 11.88
N THR A 135 12.00 10.03 13.18
CA THR A 135 13.36 9.73 13.65
C THR A 135 13.65 8.24 13.52
N ALA A 136 14.94 7.88 13.50
CA ALA A 136 15.33 6.48 13.48
C ALA A 136 14.73 5.70 14.66
N GLU A 137 14.64 6.33 15.82
CA GLU A 137 14.02 5.74 17.02
C GLU A 137 12.52 5.52 16.84
N ASN A 138 11.81 6.41 16.15
CA ASN A 138 10.39 6.19 15.81
C ASN A 138 10.22 4.98 14.88
N GLU A 139 11.08 4.85 13.86
CA GLU A 139 11.03 3.73 12.92
C GLU A 139 11.35 2.39 13.62
N GLN A 140 12.36 2.39 14.50
CA GLN A 140 12.70 1.22 15.31
C GLN A 140 11.53 0.79 16.20
N PHE A 141 10.96 1.75 16.92
CA PHE A 141 9.83 1.52 17.84
C PHE A 141 8.59 0.99 17.12
N GLN A 142 8.25 1.54 15.95
CA GLN A 142 6.99 1.25 15.28
C GLN A 142 7.08 0.09 14.28
N PHE A 143 8.25 -0.13 13.65
CA PHE A 143 8.31 -0.96 12.45
C PHE A 143 9.38 -2.05 12.45
N THR A 144 10.60 -1.77 12.90
CA THR A 144 11.74 -2.64 12.58
C THR A 144 12.33 -3.41 13.76
N ALA A 145 12.32 -2.84 14.97
CA ALA A 145 12.81 -3.45 16.22
C ALA A 145 11.71 -3.58 17.27
N ILE A 146 10.49 -3.83 16.82
CA ILE A 146 9.28 -3.77 17.65
C ILE A 146 9.27 -4.80 18.78
N GLU A 147 9.93 -5.94 18.59
CA GLU A 147 10.07 -6.98 19.62
C GLU A 147 10.82 -6.50 20.87
N SER A 148 11.73 -5.54 20.71
CA SER A 148 12.51 -4.96 21.80
C SER A 148 12.03 -3.57 22.22
N ASP A 149 11.63 -2.73 21.27
CA ASP A 149 11.35 -1.32 21.48
C ASP A 149 9.85 -0.99 21.57
N GLY A 150 8.99 -1.81 20.94
CA GLY A 150 7.53 -1.65 21.00
C GLY A 150 6.96 -1.86 22.41
N THR A 151 5.74 -1.34 22.64
CA THR A 151 5.09 -1.39 23.98
C THR A 151 3.72 -2.09 23.98
N TRP A 152 3.28 -2.64 22.85
CA TRP A 152 1.98 -3.32 22.72
C TRP A 152 2.08 -4.84 22.89
N PRO A 153 0.99 -5.51 23.28
CA PRO A 153 0.93 -6.96 23.37
C PRO A 153 1.09 -7.62 21.98
N GLY A 154 1.86 -8.71 21.92
CA GLY A 154 2.09 -9.47 20.69
C GLY A 154 3.33 -9.03 19.89
N ARG A 155 3.94 -7.89 20.20
CA ARG A 155 5.15 -7.41 19.53
C ARG A 155 6.32 -8.40 19.61
N GLU A 156 6.39 -9.16 20.67
CA GLU A 156 7.44 -10.19 20.90
C GLU A 156 7.42 -11.31 19.86
N LYS A 157 6.34 -11.42 19.09
CA LYS A 157 6.23 -12.37 17.97
C LYS A 157 6.95 -11.92 16.71
N HIS A 158 7.48 -10.68 16.66
CA HIS A 158 8.13 -10.16 15.47
C HIS A 158 9.42 -10.91 15.15
N THR A 159 9.42 -11.65 14.05
CA THR A 159 10.55 -12.50 13.62
C THR A 159 10.94 -12.28 12.15
N GLN A 160 10.15 -11.49 11.42
CA GLN A 160 10.29 -11.37 9.97
C GLN A 160 11.18 -10.22 9.49
N TRP A 161 11.69 -9.37 10.38
CA TRP A 161 12.69 -8.38 9.98
C TRP A 161 13.93 -9.09 9.41
N PRO A 162 14.43 -8.67 8.21
CA PRO A 162 15.52 -9.38 7.54
C PRO A 162 16.91 -9.15 8.15
N GLY A 163 17.11 -8.10 8.99
CA GLY A 163 18.37 -7.85 9.68
C GLY A 163 18.73 -8.91 10.71
N GLU A 164 19.99 -8.95 11.12
CA GLU A 164 20.57 -9.94 12.03
C GLU A 164 21.45 -9.27 13.10
N GLY A 165 21.85 -10.07 14.11
CA GLY A 165 22.79 -9.66 15.16
C GLY A 165 22.17 -8.76 16.24
N ALA A 166 23.03 -8.15 17.05
CA ALA A 166 22.63 -7.37 18.23
C ALA A 166 21.86 -6.08 17.88
N ASN A 167 22.12 -5.53 16.72
CA ASN A 167 21.46 -4.30 16.23
C ASN A 167 20.32 -4.58 15.26
N LYS A 168 19.81 -5.79 15.17
CA LYS A 168 18.71 -6.17 14.28
C LYS A 168 17.57 -5.15 14.36
N GLY A 169 17.24 -4.55 13.23
CA GLY A 169 16.18 -3.54 13.11
C GLY A 169 16.49 -2.16 13.69
N LYS A 170 17.75 -1.90 14.07
CA LYS A 170 18.21 -0.65 14.70
C LYS A 170 19.33 0.02 13.90
N LYS A 171 19.66 1.25 14.25
CA LYS A 171 20.82 1.97 13.71
C LYS A 171 22.07 1.09 13.79
N GLY A 172 22.78 0.95 12.65
CA GLY A 172 23.95 0.09 12.48
C GLY A 172 23.61 -1.34 12.05
N ASP A 173 22.34 -1.73 11.94
CA ASP A 173 21.91 -2.85 11.09
C ASP A 173 21.91 -2.35 9.63
N PRO A 174 22.72 -2.93 8.72
CA PRO A 174 22.77 -2.45 7.33
C PRO A 174 21.41 -2.47 6.63
N ILE A 175 20.51 -3.38 7.01
CA ILE A 175 19.17 -3.48 6.44
C ILE A 175 18.28 -2.34 6.96
N PHE A 176 18.38 -2.03 8.27
CA PHE A 176 17.70 -0.87 8.83
C PHE A 176 18.20 0.44 8.22
N ASP A 177 19.52 0.60 8.10
CA ASP A 177 20.12 1.82 7.55
C ASP A 177 19.71 2.01 6.07
N ALA A 178 19.64 0.93 5.27
CA ALA A 178 19.12 0.96 3.92
C ALA A 178 17.62 1.30 3.86
N PHE A 179 16.82 0.75 4.78
CA PHE A 179 15.39 1.10 4.90
C PHE A 179 15.22 2.57 5.32
N TYR A 180 15.93 3.01 6.36
CA TYR A 180 15.79 4.38 6.86
C TYR A 180 16.22 5.42 5.82
N ALA A 181 17.19 5.10 4.97
CA ALA A 181 17.60 5.96 3.85
C ALA A 181 16.50 6.19 2.81
N THR A 182 15.46 5.37 2.77
CA THR A 182 14.29 5.57 1.88
C THR A 182 13.26 6.54 2.42
N GLN A 183 13.37 6.91 3.71
CA GLN A 183 12.37 7.74 4.38
C GLN A 183 12.44 9.19 3.90
N VAL A 184 11.27 9.80 3.77
CA VAL A 184 11.12 11.19 3.34
C VAL A 184 10.22 11.96 4.30
N GLU A 185 10.31 13.27 4.26
CA GLU A 185 9.42 14.14 5.03
C GLU A 185 7.95 13.89 4.68
N THR A 186 7.09 14.08 5.65
CA THR A 186 5.63 13.98 5.50
C THR A 186 4.97 15.24 6.03
N VAL A 187 3.95 15.73 5.33
CA VAL A 187 3.13 16.86 5.78
C VAL A 187 2.40 16.47 7.07
N ILE A 188 2.38 17.39 8.05
CA ILE A 188 1.82 17.15 9.38
C ILE A 188 0.29 17.06 9.35
N SER A 189 -0.38 17.90 8.53
CA SER A 189 -1.85 17.92 8.46
C SER A 189 -2.38 16.66 7.77
N ASN A 190 -3.15 15.89 8.52
CA ASN A 190 -3.88 14.73 7.97
C ASN A 190 -4.96 15.17 6.98
N GLU A 191 -5.68 16.24 7.28
CA GLU A 191 -6.75 16.77 6.43
C GLU A 191 -6.21 17.18 5.06
N GLU A 192 -5.12 17.94 5.04
CA GLU A 192 -4.49 18.37 3.80
C GLU A 192 -3.95 17.19 3.00
N THR A 193 -3.28 16.26 3.68
CA THR A 193 -2.75 15.05 3.05
C THR A 193 -3.89 14.21 2.45
N GLN A 194 -5.00 14.03 3.18
CA GLN A 194 -6.15 13.28 2.70
C GLN A 194 -6.84 13.96 1.53
N ARG A 195 -7.04 15.28 1.58
CA ARG A 195 -7.68 16.05 0.51
C ARG A 195 -6.88 15.93 -0.79
N ARG A 196 -5.56 16.18 -0.74
CA ARG A 196 -4.69 16.11 -1.93
C ARG A 196 -4.62 14.69 -2.50
N ASN A 197 -4.56 13.66 -1.64
CA ASN A 197 -4.55 12.28 -2.12
C ASN A 197 -5.90 11.85 -2.70
N GLN A 198 -7.04 12.33 -2.18
CA GLN A 198 -8.35 12.11 -2.78
C GLN A 198 -8.43 12.70 -4.20
N GLU A 199 -8.03 13.95 -4.34
CA GLU A 199 -8.05 14.68 -5.62
C GLU A 199 -7.14 14.02 -6.67
N ALA A 200 -5.88 13.75 -6.29
CA ALA A 200 -4.89 13.16 -7.18
C ALA A 200 -5.23 11.70 -7.53
N GLY A 201 -5.71 10.93 -6.56
CA GLY A 201 -6.16 9.55 -6.79
C GLY A 201 -7.39 9.46 -7.69
N ALA A 202 -8.34 10.39 -7.52
CA ALA A 202 -9.47 10.51 -8.43
C ALA A 202 -9.03 10.85 -9.86
N ALA A 203 -8.13 11.81 -10.02
CA ALA A 203 -7.57 12.18 -11.33
C ALA A 203 -6.79 11.01 -11.97
N LEU A 204 -6.08 10.22 -11.16
CA LEU A 204 -5.42 9.00 -11.65
C LEU A 204 -6.44 8.00 -12.20
N LEU A 205 -7.50 7.71 -11.45
CA LEU A 205 -8.55 6.77 -11.90
C LEU A 205 -9.29 7.29 -13.13
N ASP A 206 -9.55 8.59 -13.25
CA ASP A 206 -10.13 9.20 -14.43
C ASP A 206 -9.24 8.99 -15.67
N LYS A 207 -7.92 8.97 -15.49
CA LYS A 207 -6.94 8.76 -16.57
C LYS A 207 -6.77 7.29 -16.96
N ILE A 208 -6.69 6.38 -15.98
CA ILE A 208 -6.36 4.96 -16.24
C ILE A 208 -7.59 4.05 -16.32
N GLY A 209 -8.76 4.52 -15.91
CA GLY A 209 -9.98 3.72 -15.82
C GLY A 209 -10.08 2.88 -14.54
N PRO A 210 -10.95 1.84 -14.55
CA PRO A 210 -11.21 1.01 -13.38
C PRO A 210 -9.95 0.29 -12.87
N ALA A 211 -9.74 0.32 -11.55
CA ALA A 211 -8.56 -0.25 -10.89
C ALA A 211 -8.88 -0.82 -9.51
N ILE A 212 -7.99 -1.65 -8.99
CA ILE A 212 -7.94 -2.10 -7.61
C ILE A 212 -6.96 -1.18 -6.86
N VAL A 213 -7.37 -0.68 -5.70
CA VAL A 213 -6.55 0.22 -4.87
C VAL A 213 -5.98 -0.56 -3.69
N LEU A 214 -4.66 -0.65 -3.62
CA LEU A 214 -3.93 -1.23 -2.51
C LEU A 214 -3.27 -0.11 -1.72
N THR A 215 -3.59 -0.04 -0.44
CA THR A 215 -3.11 0.99 0.50
C THR A 215 -2.37 0.36 1.67
N HIS A 216 -1.46 1.12 2.25
CA HIS A 216 -0.75 0.73 3.48
C HIS A 216 -0.75 1.89 4.48
N SER A 217 -1.06 1.59 5.75
CA SER A 217 -0.90 2.53 6.85
C SER A 217 -1.70 3.84 6.64
N GLN A 218 -1.05 4.99 6.62
CA GLN A 218 -1.65 6.31 6.39
C GLN A 218 -2.56 6.33 5.15
N SER A 219 -2.17 5.65 4.09
CA SER A 219 -2.94 5.65 2.84
C SER A 219 -4.25 4.85 2.90
N GLY A 220 -4.52 4.14 3.99
CA GLY A 220 -5.83 3.52 4.21
C GLY A 220 -6.96 4.53 4.10
N ALA A 221 -6.82 5.70 4.75
CA ALA A 221 -7.79 6.79 4.65
C ALA A 221 -7.97 7.28 3.20
N PHE A 222 -6.89 7.31 2.42
CA PHE A 222 -6.95 7.73 1.01
C PHE A 222 -7.72 6.72 0.15
N GLY A 223 -7.54 5.41 0.42
CA GLY A 223 -8.30 4.36 -0.27
C GLY A 223 -9.82 4.55 -0.12
N TRP A 224 -10.28 4.85 1.08
CA TRP A 224 -11.70 5.16 1.35
C TRP A 224 -12.16 6.40 0.60
N LEU A 225 -11.38 7.48 0.64
CA LEU A 225 -11.71 8.77 0.02
C LEU A 225 -11.67 8.71 -1.52
N ILE A 226 -10.72 8.02 -2.12
CA ILE A 226 -10.65 7.81 -3.58
C ILE A 226 -11.85 6.99 -4.04
N ALA A 227 -12.22 5.95 -3.28
CA ALA A 227 -13.39 5.14 -3.57
C ALA A 227 -14.70 5.93 -3.44
N ASP A 228 -14.80 6.80 -2.45
CA ASP A 228 -15.93 7.71 -2.27
C ASP A 228 -16.07 8.68 -3.46
N ALA A 229 -14.96 9.24 -3.93
CA ALA A 229 -14.92 10.14 -5.06
C ALA A 229 -15.18 9.45 -6.41
N ARG A 230 -14.78 8.17 -6.57
CA ARG A 230 -14.87 7.41 -7.83
C ARG A 230 -15.39 5.98 -7.63
N PRO A 231 -16.60 5.80 -7.05
CA PRO A 231 -17.11 4.48 -6.64
C PRO A 231 -17.27 3.49 -7.81
N LYS A 232 -17.45 3.98 -9.02
CA LYS A 232 -17.57 3.12 -10.23
C LYS A 232 -16.23 2.65 -10.76
N LEU A 233 -15.14 3.37 -10.44
CA LEU A 233 -13.79 3.08 -10.93
C LEU A 233 -12.97 2.24 -9.94
N VAL A 234 -13.27 2.26 -8.65
CA VAL A 234 -12.62 1.37 -7.69
C VAL A 234 -13.30 0.01 -7.70
N LYS A 235 -12.57 -1.04 -8.10
CA LYS A 235 -13.08 -2.41 -8.25
C LYS A 235 -12.80 -3.31 -7.05
N GLY A 236 -11.90 -2.89 -6.18
CA GLY A 236 -11.58 -3.54 -4.92
C GLY A 236 -10.66 -2.66 -4.09
N ILE A 237 -10.73 -2.81 -2.77
CA ILE A 237 -9.85 -2.11 -1.84
C ILE A 237 -9.10 -3.15 -1.00
N ILE A 238 -7.77 -3.07 -1.02
CA ILE A 238 -6.89 -3.86 -0.19
C ILE A 238 -6.24 -2.88 0.79
N ALA A 239 -6.69 -2.87 2.03
CA ALA A 239 -6.22 -1.98 3.07
C ALA A 239 -5.32 -2.75 4.03
N ILE A 240 -4.00 -2.56 3.91
CA ILE A 240 -3.02 -3.17 4.78
C ILE A 240 -2.80 -2.24 5.95
N GLU A 241 -3.24 -2.69 7.13
CA GLU A 241 -3.09 -1.95 8.37
C GLU A 241 -3.45 -0.46 8.23
N PRO A 242 -4.70 -0.17 7.79
CA PRO A 242 -5.11 1.19 7.48
C PRO A 242 -5.12 2.08 8.72
N ALA A 243 -4.80 3.37 8.55
CA ALA A 243 -4.91 4.36 9.62
C ALA A 243 -6.23 4.20 10.39
N GLY A 244 -6.13 4.00 11.70
CA GLY A 244 -7.25 3.67 12.59
C GLY A 244 -6.86 3.85 14.06
N PRO A 245 -7.73 3.43 14.99
CA PRO A 245 -9.14 3.11 14.82
C PRO A 245 -10.01 4.34 14.54
N PRO A 246 -11.30 4.18 14.18
CA PRO A 246 -12.22 5.30 14.06
C PRO A 246 -12.33 6.13 15.35
N PHE A 247 -12.44 7.46 15.22
CA PHE A 247 -12.70 8.45 16.26
C PHE A 247 -11.60 8.68 17.29
N GLU A 248 -10.63 7.80 17.44
CA GLU A 248 -9.59 7.90 18.46
C GLU A 248 -8.22 7.46 17.91
N ALA A 249 -7.15 8.11 18.36
CA ALA A 249 -5.78 7.64 18.17
C ALA A 249 -5.37 6.78 19.37
N THR A 250 -4.68 5.66 19.10
CA THR A 250 -4.17 4.76 20.12
C THR A 250 -2.84 4.16 19.69
N ILE A 251 -2.00 3.76 20.63
CA ILE A 251 -0.64 3.24 20.46
C ILE A 251 0.30 4.30 19.84
N ILE A 252 0.04 4.71 18.62
CA ILE A 252 0.79 5.78 17.93
C ILE A 252 -0.05 7.07 18.02
N GLY A 253 0.17 7.81 19.11
CA GLY A 253 -0.61 8.99 19.44
C GLY A 253 -1.79 8.70 20.37
N THR A 254 -2.45 9.76 20.81
CA THR A 254 -3.56 9.72 21.77
C THR A 254 -4.60 10.77 21.45
N GLY A 255 -5.83 10.56 21.93
CA GLY A 255 -6.92 11.53 21.83
C GLY A 255 -7.82 11.36 20.60
N LYS A 256 -8.67 12.34 20.36
CA LYS A 256 -9.62 12.30 19.24
C LYS A 256 -8.89 12.36 17.88
N ALA A 257 -9.35 11.55 16.94
CA ALA A 257 -8.82 11.49 15.58
C ALA A 257 -9.93 10.98 14.64
N ARG A 258 -9.77 11.21 13.35
CA ARG A 258 -10.70 10.71 12.32
C ARG A 258 -12.17 10.97 12.64
N PRO A 259 -12.57 12.25 12.77
CA PRO A 259 -13.91 12.61 13.22
C PRO A 259 -15.02 12.15 12.28
N TRP A 260 -14.70 11.80 11.03
CA TRP A 260 -15.62 11.23 10.06
C TRP A 260 -15.65 9.67 10.08
N GLY A 261 -15.17 9.05 11.14
CA GLY A 261 -15.06 7.60 11.27
C GLY A 261 -13.74 7.09 10.69
N PRO A 262 -13.64 6.68 9.41
CA PRO A 262 -12.40 6.17 8.85
C PRO A 262 -11.47 7.27 8.30
N THR A 263 -11.88 8.55 8.32
CA THR A 263 -11.17 9.68 7.70
C THR A 263 -11.17 10.93 8.58
N ASP A 264 -10.22 11.84 8.31
CA ASP A 264 -10.13 13.14 8.95
C ASP A 264 -10.88 14.23 8.16
N ILE A 265 -11.22 13.99 6.89
CA ILE A 265 -12.05 14.86 6.05
C ILE A 265 -13.38 14.18 5.71
N ALA A 266 -14.31 14.96 5.19
CA ALA A 266 -15.65 14.50 4.85
C ALA A 266 -15.64 13.31 3.88
N ILE A 267 -16.50 12.33 4.18
CA ILE A 267 -16.82 11.18 3.34
C ILE A 267 -18.35 11.05 3.29
N ALA A 268 -18.89 10.56 2.17
CA ALA A 268 -20.34 10.57 1.94
C ALA A 268 -21.08 9.52 2.77
N TYR A 269 -22.04 9.98 3.55
CA TYR A 269 -22.96 9.14 4.34
C TYR A 269 -24.42 9.23 3.83
N ASP A 270 -25.18 8.21 4.12
CA ASP A 270 -26.65 8.17 4.00
C ASP A 270 -27.25 7.72 5.36
N PRO A 271 -28.09 8.55 6.03
CA PRO A 271 -28.40 9.95 5.70
C PRO A 271 -27.16 10.86 5.67
N PRO A 272 -27.19 11.94 4.87
CA PRO A 272 -26.05 12.85 4.72
C PRO A 272 -25.56 13.44 6.05
N VAL A 273 -24.24 13.63 6.16
CA VAL A 273 -23.54 14.31 7.26
C VAL A 273 -22.92 15.58 6.71
N LYS A 274 -23.18 16.71 7.34
CA LYS A 274 -22.59 18.02 6.98
C LYS A 274 -21.44 18.39 7.89
N ASP A 275 -21.52 17.98 9.15
CA ASP A 275 -20.50 18.20 10.17
C ASP A 275 -20.26 16.90 10.94
N PRO A 276 -19.01 16.54 11.25
CA PRO A 276 -18.70 15.27 11.91
C PRO A 276 -19.35 15.13 13.30
N SER A 277 -19.72 16.23 13.97
CA SER A 277 -20.45 16.19 15.24
C SER A 277 -21.87 15.60 15.12
N GLU A 278 -22.41 15.51 13.91
CA GLU A 278 -23.68 14.82 13.65
C GLU A 278 -23.56 13.29 13.69
N ILE A 279 -22.34 12.75 13.69
CA ILE A 279 -22.09 11.33 13.87
C ILE A 279 -22.08 11.05 15.37
N ALA A 280 -23.23 10.68 15.91
CA ALA A 280 -23.31 10.27 17.30
C ALA A 280 -22.50 8.98 17.51
N VAL A 281 -21.58 8.99 18.48
CA VAL A 281 -20.69 7.87 18.74
C VAL A 281 -20.95 7.28 20.12
N VAL A 282 -20.66 6.00 20.27
CA VAL A 282 -20.73 5.25 21.51
C VAL A 282 -19.51 4.33 21.60
N ARG A 283 -18.98 4.17 22.80
CA ARG A 283 -17.92 3.21 23.05
C ARG A 283 -18.54 1.86 23.40
N ASP A 284 -18.01 0.78 22.86
CA ASP A 284 -18.42 -0.57 23.25
C ASP A 284 -18.17 -0.79 24.75
N GLU A 285 -18.94 -1.66 25.38
CA GLU A 285 -18.79 -1.97 26.80
C GLU A 285 -17.51 -2.73 27.11
N LYS A 286 -17.03 -3.55 26.14
CA LYS A 286 -15.82 -4.37 26.26
C LYS A 286 -15.14 -4.57 24.91
N ALA A 287 -13.86 -4.90 24.95
CA ALA A 287 -13.11 -5.31 23.78
C ALA A 287 -13.64 -6.63 23.19
N ASP A 288 -13.50 -6.80 21.86
CA ASP A 288 -13.93 -8.01 21.16
C ASP A 288 -13.05 -9.24 21.49
N GLY A 289 -11.83 -9.03 21.96
CA GLY A 289 -10.90 -10.10 22.33
C GLY A 289 -9.82 -9.64 23.31
N PRO A 290 -8.99 -10.57 23.79
CA PRO A 290 -7.89 -10.26 24.66
C PRO A 290 -6.89 -9.35 23.95
N ASN A 291 -6.38 -8.35 24.67
CA ASN A 291 -5.43 -7.35 24.14
C ASN A 291 -5.95 -6.49 22.99
N GLN A 292 -7.24 -6.47 22.74
CA GLN A 292 -7.85 -5.61 21.74
C GLN A 292 -8.38 -4.31 22.38
N PHE A 293 -8.43 -3.27 21.55
CA PHE A 293 -8.97 -1.97 21.92
C PHE A 293 -10.49 -2.03 22.04
N VAL A 294 -11.07 -1.25 22.96
CA VAL A 294 -12.52 -1.09 23.06
C VAL A 294 -12.98 -0.09 22.00
N CYS A 295 -13.74 -0.55 21.02
CA CYS A 295 -14.07 0.22 19.84
C CYS A 295 -15.02 1.38 20.09
N TRP A 296 -14.83 2.47 19.35
CA TRP A 296 -15.84 3.50 19.16
C TRP A 296 -16.66 3.16 17.92
N MET A 297 -17.98 3.19 18.07
CA MET A 297 -18.94 2.85 17.02
C MET A 297 -19.93 4.00 16.82
N GLN A 298 -20.67 4.01 15.72
CA GLN A 298 -21.83 4.89 15.61
C GLN A 298 -22.93 4.42 16.57
N LYS A 299 -23.64 5.38 17.17
CA LYS A 299 -24.88 5.08 17.87
C LYS A 299 -25.94 4.71 16.82
N GLU A 300 -26.73 3.66 17.09
CA GLU A 300 -27.80 3.25 16.18
C GLU A 300 -28.97 4.23 16.14
N PRO A 301 -29.62 4.43 14.98
CA PRO A 301 -29.32 3.79 13.69
C PRO A 301 -28.07 4.38 13.02
N ALA A 302 -27.14 3.50 12.63
CA ALA A 302 -25.88 3.91 12.02
C ALA A 302 -26.07 4.45 10.59
N ARG A 303 -25.34 5.51 10.26
CA ARG A 303 -25.26 6.04 8.89
C ARG A 303 -24.39 5.15 8.01
N ARG A 304 -24.69 5.09 6.73
CA ARG A 304 -24.03 4.19 5.76
C ARG A 304 -23.04 4.95 4.87
N LEU A 305 -21.90 4.35 4.59
CA LEU A 305 -20.93 4.84 3.61
C LEU A 305 -21.44 4.50 2.21
N VAL A 306 -22.29 5.37 1.66
CA VAL A 306 -23.14 5.10 0.49
C VAL A 306 -22.36 4.69 -0.76
N ASN A 307 -21.19 5.30 -0.99
CA ASN A 307 -20.36 5.08 -2.17
C ASN A 307 -19.44 3.84 -2.08
N LEU A 308 -19.24 3.30 -0.85
CA LEU A 308 -18.30 2.20 -0.62
C LEU A 308 -18.97 0.84 -0.47
N LYS A 309 -20.27 0.79 -0.22
CA LYS A 309 -21.04 -0.40 0.19
C LYS A 309 -20.88 -1.63 -0.70
N ASN A 310 -20.67 -1.43 -2.02
CA ASN A 310 -20.59 -2.50 -3.02
C ASN A 310 -19.17 -2.81 -3.49
N ILE A 311 -18.15 -2.20 -2.89
CA ILE A 311 -16.77 -2.40 -3.27
C ILE A 311 -16.19 -3.52 -2.41
N PRO A 312 -15.78 -4.67 -3.01
CA PRO A 312 -15.09 -5.72 -2.27
C PRO A 312 -13.88 -5.15 -1.53
N THR A 313 -13.81 -5.39 -0.23
CA THR A 313 -12.80 -4.78 0.62
C THR A 313 -12.20 -5.80 1.57
N VAL A 314 -10.88 -5.79 1.72
CA VAL A 314 -10.16 -6.56 2.74
C VAL A 314 -9.29 -5.64 3.57
N VAL A 315 -9.32 -5.82 4.89
CA VAL A 315 -8.36 -5.24 5.84
C VAL A 315 -7.42 -6.36 6.28
N ILE A 316 -6.13 -6.16 6.07
CA ILE A 316 -5.07 -7.13 6.38
C ILE A 316 -4.28 -6.62 7.57
N SER A 317 -4.11 -7.46 8.59
CA SER A 317 -3.36 -7.12 9.82
C SER A 317 -2.28 -8.14 10.09
N ALA A 318 -1.09 -7.69 10.47
CA ALA A 318 0.06 -8.52 10.81
C ALA A 318 0.07 -8.88 12.30
N GLU A 319 0.57 -10.09 12.61
CA GLU A 319 0.47 -10.70 13.96
C GLU A 319 1.17 -9.91 15.06
N ALA A 320 2.34 -9.35 14.78
CA ALA A 320 3.15 -8.62 15.76
C ALA A 320 3.00 -7.10 15.69
N SER A 321 2.23 -6.59 14.72
CA SER A 321 2.00 -5.16 14.56
C SER A 321 1.08 -4.59 15.64
N TYR A 322 1.26 -3.31 15.95
CA TYR A 322 0.34 -2.56 16.80
C TYR A 322 -1.08 -2.46 16.24
N HIS A 323 -1.26 -2.65 14.93
CA HIS A 323 -2.56 -2.69 14.26
C HIS A 323 -3.42 -3.88 14.71
N GLN A 324 -2.81 -4.99 15.08
CA GLN A 324 -3.53 -6.17 15.58
C GLN A 324 -4.45 -5.84 16.77
N ILE A 325 -4.13 -4.77 17.50
CA ILE A 325 -4.87 -4.35 18.70
C ILE A 325 -6.19 -3.67 18.34
N TYR A 326 -6.29 -3.00 17.19
CA TYR A 326 -7.44 -2.13 16.88
C TYR A 326 -8.02 -2.23 15.46
N ASP A 327 -7.42 -2.97 14.55
CA ASP A 327 -7.99 -3.12 13.19
C ASP A 327 -9.36 -3.78 13.19
N ASN A 328 -9.68 -4.61 14.21
CA ASN A 328 -11.03 -5.09 14.45
C ASN A 328 -12.03 -3.95 14.56
N CYS A 329 -11.67 -2.83 15.20
CA CYS A 329 -12.53 -1.67 15.33
C CYS A 329 -12.79 -1.00 13.98
N THR A 330 -11.77 -0.86 13.14
CA THR A 330 -11.91 -0.35 11.77
C THR A 330 -12.85 -1.24 10.96
N VAL A 331 -12.64 -2.54 10.97
CA VAL A 331 -13.51 -3.51 10.27
C VAL A 331 -14.94 -3.48 10.79
N LYS A 332 -15.12 -3.45 12.10
CA LYS A 332 -16.43 -3.42 12.75
C LYS A 332 -17.20 -2.16 12.36
N TYR A 333 -16.53 -1.00 12.39
CA TYR A 333 -17.10 0.27 11.96
C TYR A 333 -17.52 0.25 10.48
N LEU A 334 -16.63 -0.20 9.58
CA LEU A 334 -16.95 -0.26 8.15
C LEU A 334 -18.12 -1.20 7.86
N LYS A 335 -18.23 -2.32 8.57
CA LYS A 335 -19.38 -3.23 8.49
C LYS A 335 -20.66 -2.57 9.01
N GLN A 336 -20.61 -1.90 10.16
CA GLN A 336 -21.74 -1.12 10.69
C GLN A 336 -22.18 -0.05 9.69
N ALA A 337 -21.21 0.62 9.04
CA ALA A 337 -21.48 1.60 7.98
C ALA A 337 -21.92 0.97 6.63
N GLY A 338 -22.20 -0.34 6.59
CA GLY A 338 -22.82 -1.03 5.45
C GLY A 338 -21.88 -1.53 4.37
N MET A 339 -20.56 -1.54 4.60
CA MET A 339 -19.60 -2.09 3.67
C MET A 339 -19.50 -3.62 3.78
N THR A 340 -19.17 -4.27 2.66
CA THR A 340 -18.74 -5.67 2.63
C THR A 340 -17.23 -5.72 2.84
N VAL A 341 -16.80 -6.02 4.06
CA VAL A 341 -15.38 -6.01 4.47
C VAL A 341 -15.00 -7.37 5.05
N GLU A 342 -13.92 -7.97 4.54
CA GLU A 342 -13.23 -9.07 5.17
C GLU A 342 -12.13 -8.55 6.09
N TRP A 343 -12.00 -9.11 7.29
CA TRP A 343 -10.80 -8.94 8.11
C TRP A 343 -9.91 -10.15 7.95
N MET A 344 -8.67 -9.93 7.55
CA MET A 344 -7.68 -10.97 7.28
C MET A 344 -6.44 -10.77 8.17
N PRO A 345 -6.47 -11.21 9.44
CA PRO A 345 -5.25 -11.36 10.21
C PRO A 345 -4.34 -12.41 9.56
N LEU A 346 -3.10 -12.06 9.26
CA LEU A 346 -2.16 -12.92 8.51
C LEU A 346 -1.90 -14.26 9.20
N GLN A 347 -1.91 -14.30 10.53
CA GLN A 347 -1.77 -15.56 11.29
C GLN A 347 -2.89 -16.54 10.99
N ASN A 348 -4.10 -16.10 10.64
CA ASN A 348 -5.20 -16.97 10.24
C ASN A 348 -5.01 -17.59 8.84
N LYS A 349 -4.03 -17.09 8.08
CA LYS A 349 -3.58 -17.64 6.79
C LYS A 349 -2.27 -18.44 6.94
N GLY A 350 -1.83 -18.71 8.18
CA GLY A 350 -0.57 -19.41 8.47
C GLY A 350 0.69 -18.57 8.24
N ILE A 351 0.54 -17.24 8.19
CA ILE A 351 1.66 -16.29 8.02
C ILE A 351 1.91 -15.61 9.35
N HIS A 352 3.06 -15.85 9.95
CA HIS A 352 3.39 -15.46 11.32
C HIS A 352 4.60 -14.55 11.39
N GLY A 353 4.67 -13.79 12.50
CA GLY A 353 5.83 -13.02 12.90
C GLY A 353 6.05 -11.71 12.17
N ASN A 354 5.08 -11.23 11.41
CA ASN A 354 5.17 -9.97 10.70
C ASN A 354 4.82 -8.77 11.59
N GLY A 355 5.59 -7.68 11.41
CA GLY A 355 5.28 -6.34 11.89
C GLY A 355 4.51 -5.52 10.86
N HIS A 356 4.54 -4.19 11.02
CA HIS A 356 3.80 -3.25 10.17
C HIS A 356 4.30 -3.22 8.71
N MET A 357 5.59 -3.45 8.49
CA MET A 357 6.22 -3.29 7.18
C MET A 357 6.23 -4.60 6.36
N VAL A 358 5.08 -5.25 6.28
CA VAL A 358 4.90 -6.59 5.67
C VAL A 358 5.47 -6.74 4.26
N MET A 359 5.54 -5.65 3.47
CA MET A 359 6.00 -5.65 2.09
C MET A 359 7.53 -5.77 1.95
N ILE A 360 8.28 -5.49 3.01
CA ILE A 360 9.75 -5.56 3.00
C ILE A 360 10.32 -6.65 3.91
N GLU A 361 9.49 -7.33 4.69
CA GLU A 361 9.89 -8.40 5.59
C GLU A 361 10.21 -9.72 4.85
N LYS A 362 10.84 -10.69 5.54
CA LYS A 362 11.40 -11.93 4.94
C LYS A 362 10.40 -12.69 4.07
N ASN A 363 9.15 -12.77 4.49
CA ASN A 363 8.07 -13.53 3.84
C ASN A 363 7.13 -12.66 2.98
N ASN A 364 7.58 -11.48 2.54
CA ASN A 364 6.78 -10.51 1.80
C ASN A 364 6.03 -11.11 0.59
N LEU A 365 6.65 -12.03 -0.16
CA LEU A 365 6.02 -12.65 -1.33
C LEU A 365 4.91 -13.65 -0.97
N ALA A 366 4.97 -14.27 0.20
CA ALA A 366 3.88 -15.11 0.70
C ALA A 366 2.63 -14.25 0.98
N ILE A 367 2.82 -13.04 1.49
CA ILE A 367 1.73 -12.08 1.73
C ILE A 367 1.18 -11.55 0.40
N ALA A 368 2.06 -11.19 -0.55
CA ALA A 368 1.63 -10.79 -1.90
C ALA A 368 0.78 -11.89 -2.58
N LYS A 369 1.12 -13.17 -2.37
CA LYS A 369 0.34 -14.29 -2.87
C LYS A 369 -1.06 -14.35 -2.25
N VAL A 370 -1.19 -14.18 -0.96
CA VAL A 370 -2.51 -14.17 -0.28
C VAL A 370 -3.36 -13.00 -0.78
N ILE A 371 -2.75 -11.85 -1.08
CA ILE A 371 -3.43 -10.72 -1.71
C ILE A 371 -3.92 -11.07 -3.12
N ASP A 372 -3.06 -11.68 -3.97
CA ASP A 372 -3.46 -12.11 -5.32
C ASP A 372 -4.61 -13.13 -5.27
N ASP A 373 -4.53 -14.10 -4.36
CA ASP A 373 -5.58 -15.10 -4.18
C ASP A 373 -6.91 -14.43 -3.80
N TRP A 374 -6.89 -13.50 -2.84
CA TRP A 374 -8.10 -12.75 -2.46
C TRP A 374 -8.69 -11.94 -3.62
N VAL A 375 -7.85 -11.24 -4.40
CA VAL A 375 -8.30 -10.49 -5.58
C VAL A 375 -8.98 -11.40 -6.58
N ARG A 376 -8.41 -12.57 -6.85
CA ARG A 376 -8.96 -13.55 -7.81
C ARG A 376 -10.33 -14.08 -7.39
N GLU A 377 -10.56 -14.21 -6.11
CA GLU A 377 -11.80 -14.71 -5.54
C GLU A 377 -12.90 -13.66 -5.49
N ASN A 378 -12.55 -12.42 -5.17
CA ASN A 378 -13.50 -11.39 -4.78
C ASN A 378 -13.69 -10.25 -5.79
N VAL A 379 -12.75 -10.01 -6.72
CA VAL A 379 -12.82 -8.91 -7.68
C VAL A 379 -13.12 -9.46 -9.07
N LYS A 380 -14.34 -9.23 -9.56
CA LYS A 380 -14.86 -9.73 -10.83
C LYS A 380 -14.80 -8.68 -11.94
#